data_ea4d461c66f6b36a856e481909c23f42
#
_entry.id   ea4d461c66f6b36a856e481909c23f42
#
_cell.length_a   1.000
_cell.length_b   1.000
_cell.length_c   1.000
_cell.angle_alpha   90.00
_cell.angle_beta   90.00
_cell.angle_gamma   90.00
#
_symmetry.space_group_name_H-M   'P 1'
#
loop_
_entity.id
_entity.type
_entity.pdbx_description
1 polymer ?
#
loop_
_entity_poly.entity_id
_entity_poly.type
_entity_poly.pdbx_seq_one_letter_code
_entity_poly.pdbx_strand_id
1 'polypeptide(L)'
;TEFEKDPYLGLLCPPFPTHGVYFMNMCSNGWGPNFDNTKALMKKLGIDRPISGEKMPIAPFGSVFWFRVKALAPLFDHGWKHEDFPPEPLPQDGTISHAIERIYPFVAQGAGYYPAQAMSADYAVARCDSMQAYASGLIRPLARVFDCTTFGSAAASAGAFAARKHWFGFGNYGPYENSKRRRARNRPPN
;
A
#
# COMPACT_ATOMS: atom_id res chain seq x y z
N THR A 1 22.92 6.81 -3.16
CA THR A 1 21.46 6.77 -3.04
C THR A 1 20.99 5.37 -2.67
N GLU A 2 19.76 5.21 -2.14
CA GLU A 2 19.19 3.89 -1.85
C GLU A 2 19.04 3.05 -3.13
N PHE A 3 18.76 3.69 -4.24
CA PHE A 3 18.68 3.02 -5.54
C PHE A 3 20.03 2.45 -6.04
N GLU A 4 21.16 3.00 -5.63
CA GLU A 4 22.49 2.45 -5.95
C GLU A 4 22.82 1.25 -5.08
N LYS A 5 22.40 1.29 -3.82
CA LYS A 5 22.62 0.19 -2.87
C LYS A 5 21.76 -1.04 -3.17
N ASP A 6 20.57 -0.83 -3.70
CA ASP A 6 19.64 -1.93 -4.00
C ASP A 6 19.11 -1.83 -5.45
N PRO A 7 19.60 -2.69 -6.35
CA PRO A 7 19.23 -2.68 -7.76
C PRO A 7 17.78 -3.10 -8.01
N TYR A 8 17.10 -3.71 -7.04
CA TYR A 8 15.69 -4.13 -7.14
C TYR A 8 14.72 -3.10 -6.59
N LEU A 9 15.18 -2.06 -5.92
CA LEU A 9 14.34 -0.95 -5.50
C LEU A 9 13.87 -0.18 -6.73
N GLY A 10 12.57 -0.23 -7.01
CA GLY A 10 11.97 0.41 -8.18
C GLY A 10 11.27 1.72 -7.89
N LEU A 11 10.70 1.84 -6.70
CA LEU A 11 9.91 2.99 -6.29
C LEU A 11 10.12 3.25 -4.80
N LEU A 12 10.29 4.51 -4.44
CA LEU A 12 10.43 4.98 -3.07
C LEU A 12 9.51 6.16 -2.83
N CYS A 13 8.53 6.00 -1.97
CA CYS A 13 7.54 7.04 -1.66
C CYS A 13 7.51 7.34 -0.16
N PRO A 14 7.02 8.53 0.24
CA PRO A 14 6.74 8.79 1.64
C PRO A 14 5.66 7.83 2.16
N PRO A 15 5.61 7.57 3.46
CA PRO A 15 4.55 6.81 4.04
C PRO A 15 3.24 7.59 3.97
N PHE A 16 2.15 6.84 3.96
CA PHE A 16 0.82 7.41 4.04
C PHE A 16 0.65 8.21 5.35
N PRO A 17 0.02 9.40 5.31
CA PRO A 17 -0.25 10.18 6.50
C PRO A 17 -1.13 9.41 7.51
N THR A 18 -0.73 9.39 8.78
CA THR A 18 -1.43 8.67 9.85
C THR A 18 -2.06 9.61 10.87
N HIS A 19 -2.38 10.83 10.49
CA HIS A 19 -2.94 11.84 11.40
C HIS A 19 -4.31 12.34 10.94
N GLY A 20 -5.17 12.65 11.91
CA GLY A 20 -6.44 13.32 11.72
C GLY A 20 -7.39 12.64 10.75
N VAL A 21 -8.08 13.46 10.00
CA VAL A 21 -9.13 13.05 9.05
C VAL A 21 -8.57 12.16 7.93
N TYR A 22 -7.33 12.38 7.52
CA TYR A 22 -6.69 11.54 6.50
C TYR A 22 -6.59 10.09 6.93
N PHE A 23 -6.18 9.81 8.16
CA PHE A 23 -6.11 8.45 8.67
C PHE A 23 -7.47 7.76 8.66
N MET A 24 -8.50 8.43 9.14
CA MET A 24 -9.86 7.90 9.18
C MET A 24 -10.41 7.58 7.80
N ASN A 25 -10.29 8.50 6.86
CA ASN A 25 -10.82 8.33 5.51
C ASN A 25 -10.06 7.26 4.72
N MET A 26 -8.75 7.23 4.84
CA MET A 26 -7.91 6.38 3.99
C MET A 26 -7.74 4.97 4.55
N CYS A 27 -7.78 4.76 5.85
CA CYS A 27 -7.80 3.41 6.43
C CYS A 27 -9.10 2.66 6.12
N SER A 28 -10.20 3.38 5.92
CA SER A 28 -11.49 2.77 5.57
C SER A 28 -11.60 2.46 4.08
N ASN A 29 -11.06 3.30 3.21
CA ASN A 29 -11.18 3.11 1.76
C ASN A 29 -10.14 3.91 0.97
N GLY A 30 -8.88 3.50 1.02
CA GLY A 30 -7.81 4.12 0.23
C GLY A 30 -7.97 3.97 -1.29
N TRP A 31 -8.85 3.08 -1.74
CA TRP A 31 -9.17 2.97 -3.16
C TRP A 31 -10.16 4.02 -3.63
N GLY A 32 -11.13 4.42 -2.78
CA GLY A 32 -12.25 5.22 -3.24
C GLY A 32 -12.96 4.57 -4.45
N PRO A 33 -13.36 5.33 -5.46
CA PRO A 33 -13.95 4.79 -6.69
C PRO A 33 -12.93 4.24 -7.68
N ASN A 34 -11.63 4.12 -7.31
CA ASN A 34 -10.55 3.85 -8.27
C ASN A 34 -10.14 2.38 -8.37
N PHE A 35 -10.71 1.48 -7.57
CA PHE A 35 -10.30 0.06 -7.59
C PHE A 35 -10.48 -0.57 -8.97
N ASP A 36 -11.68 -0.47 -9.54
CA ASP A 36 -12.00 -1.05 -10.82
C ASP A 36 -11.24 -0.38 -11.97
N ASN A 37 -11.10 0.94 -11.93
CA ASN A 37 -10.30 1.71 -12.89
C ASN A 37 -8.83 1.28 -12.85
N THR A 38 -8.27 1.08 -11.65
CA THR A 38 -6.89 0.61 -11.50
C THR A 38 -6.73 -0.82 -12.03
N LYS A 39 -7.69 -1.69 -11.74
CA LYS A 39 -7.70 -3.07 -12.25
C LYS A 39 -7.79 -3.11 -13.77
N ALA A 40 -8.64 -2.28 -14.37
CA ALA A 40 -8.76 -2.15 -15.81
C ALA A 40 -7.46 -1.63 -16.43
N LEU A 41 -6.82 -0.65 -15.82
CA LEU A 41 -5.55 -0.11 -16.25
C LEU A 41 -4.41 -1.14 -16.14
N MET A 42 -4.36 -1.92 -15.07
CA MET A 42 -3.40 -3.03 -14.94
C MET A 42 -3.54 -4.02 -16.10
N LYS A 43 -4.77 -4.39 -16.44
CA LYS A 43 -5.04 -5.26 -17.60
C LYS A 43 -4.60 -4.63 -18.91
N LYS A 44 -4.88 -3.34 -19.11
CA LYS A 44 -4.48 -2.56 -20.31
C LYS A 44 -2.96 -2.54 -20.49
N LEU A 45 -2.22 -2.46 -19.37
CA LEU A 45 -0.75 -2.44 -19.35
C LEU A 45 -0.10 -3.84 -19.27
N GLY A 46 -0.88 -4.91 -19.28
CA GLY A 46 -0.37 -6.27 -19.21
C GLY A 46 0.27 -6.63 -17.85
N ILE A 47 -0.15 -5.96 -16.76
CA ILE A 47 0.40 -6.17 -15.43
C ILE A 47 -0.38 -7.28 -14.73
N ASP A 48 0.23 -8.44 -14.59
CA ASP A 48 -0.32 -9.58 -13.86
C ASP A 48 0.18 -9.58 -12.40
N ARG A 49 -0.52 -8.87 -11.54
CA ARG A 49 -0.24 -8.80 -10.10
C ARG A 49 -1.55 -8.85 -9.30
N PRO A 50 -1.55 -9.53 -8.14
CA PRO A 50 -2.75 -9.59 -7.31
C PRO A 50 -3.08 -8.21 -6.76
N ILE A 51 -4.34 -7.83 -6.89
CA ILE A 51 -4.91 -6.60 -6.35
C ILE A 51 -6.16 -6.95 -5.54
N SER A 52 -6.37 -6.28 -4.42
CA SER A 52 -7.51 -6.51 -3.53
C SER A 52 -8.13 -5.18 -3.13
N GLY A 53 -9.44 -5.06 -3.32
CA GLY A 53 -10.21 -3.88 -2.87
C GLY A 53 -10.32 -3.76 -1.35
N GLU A 54 -10.10 -4.86 -0.63
CA GLU A 54 -10.13 -4.88 0.85
C GLU A 54 -8.83 -4.37 1.49
N LYS A 55 -7.74 -4.29 0.72
CA LYS A 55 -6.44 -3.85 1.19
C LYS A 55 -6.14 -2.46 0.66
N MET A 56 -5.73 -1.58 1.55
CA MET A 56 -5.26 -0.26 1.18
C MET A 56 -4.11 -0.35 0.17
N PRO A 57 -4.15 0.40 -0.94
CA PRO A 57 -3.04 0.43 -1.88
C PRO A 57 -1.82 1.09 -1.25
N ILE A 58 -0.63 0.52 -1.48
CA ILE A 58 0.64 1.18 -1.19
C ILE A 58 0.94 2.08 -2.37
N ALA A 59 0.31 3.26 -2.41
CA ALA A 59 0.45 4.19 -3.50
C ALA A 59 1.12 5.48 -3.03
N PRO A 60 1.87 6.18 -3.90
CA PRO A 60 2.41 7.50 -3.61
C PRO A 60 1.31 8.55 -3.77
N PHE A 61 0.39 8.62 -2.82
CA PHE A 61 -0.69 9.60 -2.84
C PHE A 61 -0.14 11.03 -2.96
N GLY A 62 -0.73 11.81 -3.86
CA GLY A 62 -0.20 13.11 -4.26
C GLY A 62 0.95 13.03 -5.27
N SER A 63 1.28 11.84 -5.77
CA SER A 63 2.31 11.60 -6.80
C SER A 63 3.70 12.11 -6.42
N VAL A 64 4.04 12.09 -5.12
CA VAL A 64 5.36 12.45 -4.61
C VAL A 64 6.17 11.20 -4.34
N PHE A 65 7.15 10.90 -5.20
CA PHE A 65 7.97 9.70 -5.08
C PHE A 65 9.23 9.78 -5.94
N TRP A 66 10.19 8.90 -5.64
CA TRP A 66 11.35 8.62 -6.47
C TRP A 66 11.19 7.26 -7.14
N PHE A 67 11.69 7.11 -8.33
CA PHE A 67 11.56 5.86 -9.05
C PHE A 67 12.74 5.58 -9.96
N ARG A 68 12.95 4.32 -10.25
CA ARG A 68 13.85 3.86 -11.31
C ARG A 68 13.08 3.85 -12.62
N VAL A 69 13.58 4.52 -13.65
CA VAL A 69 12.89 4.65 -14.94
C VAL A 69 12.45 3.29 -15.50
N LYS A 70 13.34 2.29 -15.47
CA LYS A 70 13.02 0.91 -15.92
C LYS A 70 11.87 0.27 -15.13
N ALA A 71 11.66 0.65 -13.89
CA ALA A 71 10.56 0.09 -13.08
C ALA A 71 9.19 0.59 -13.52
N LEU A 72 9.10 1.74 -14.17
CA LEU A 72 7.86 2.30 -14.69
C LEU A 72 7.79 2.30 -16.23
N ALA A 73 8.72 1.62 -16.90
CA ALA A 73 8.75 1.53 -18.36
C ALA A 73 7.39 1.11 -18.98
N PRO A 74 6.66 0.11 -18.45
CA PRO A 74 5.35 -0.26 -19.01
C PRO A 74 4.33 0.88 -19.04
N LEU A 75 4.44 1.82 -18.09
CA LEU A 75 3.57 2.99 -18.04
C LEU A 75 3.99 4.06 -19.03
N PHE A 76 5.30 4.28 -19.20
CA PHE A 76 5.83 5.26 -20.14
C PHE A 76 5.71 4.80 -21.59
N ASP A 77 5.94 3.52 -21.85
CA ASP A 77 5.92 2.93 -23.19
C ASP A 77 4.50 2.70 -23.71
N HIS A 78 3.47 2.96 -22.89
CA HIS A 78 2.07 2.76 -23.26
C HIS A 78 1.60 3.63 -24.44
N GLY A 79 2.28 4.76 -24.69
CA GLY A 79 1.92 5.66 -25.79
C GLY A 79 0.65 6.46 -25.51
N TRP A 80 0.53 7.01 -24.31
CA TRP A 80 -0.60 7.86 -23.88
C TRP A 80 -0.93 8.94 -24.88
N LYS A 81 -2.24 9.15 -25.09
CA LYS A 81 -2.78 10.24 -25.90
C LYS A 81 -3.62 11.17 -25.03
N HIS A 82 -3.84 12.39 -25.51
CA HIS A 82 -4.68 13.35 -24.80
C HIS A 82 -6.09 12.80 -24.55
N GLU A 83 -6.62 12.06 -25.49
CA GLU A 83 -7.96 11.47 -25.48
C GLU A 83 -8.11 10.33 -24.44
N ASP A 84 -7.00 9.81 -23.90
CA ASP A 84 -7.02 8.83 -22.80
C ASP A 84 -7.42 9.48 -21.46
N PHE A 85 -7.39 10.80 -21.38
CA PHE A 85 -7.72 11.58 -20.20
C PHE A 85 -9.06 12.30 -20.36
N PRO A 86 -9.89 12.39 -19.32
CA PRO A 86 -11.15 13.11 -19.38
C PRO A 86 -10.94 14.60 -19.62
N PRO A 87 -11.88 15.29 -20.27
CA PRO A 87 -11.80 16.73 -20.49
C PRO A 87 -11.95 17.50 -19.17
N GLU A 88 -11.42 18.72 -19.14
CA GLU A 88 -11.64 19.66 -18.04
C GLU A 88 -13.08 20.22 -18.04
N PRO A 89 -13.69 20.51 -16.85
CA PRO A 89 -13.09 20.33 -15.52
C PRO A 89 -13.10 18.86 -15.06
N LEU A 90 -11.97 18.42 -14.49
CA LEU A 90 -11.84 17.03 -14.02
C LEU A 90 -12.76 16.76 -12.81
N PRO A 91 -13.36 15.56 -12.73
CA PRO A 91 -13.97 15.09 -11.49
C PRO A 91 -12.96 15.07 -10.35
N GLN A 92 -13.44 15.27 -9.12
CA GLN A 92 -12.59 15.29 -7.94
C GLN A 92 -11.86 13.95 -7.71
N ASP A 93 -12.46 12.84 -8.11
CA ASP A 93 -11.90 11.49 -7.97
C ASP A 93 -12.47 10.55 -9.05
N GLY A 94 -11.97 9.31 -9.15
CA GLY A 94 -12.49 8.28 -10.06
C GLY A 94 -12.00 8.40 -11.50
N THR A 95 -10.98 9.20 -11.78
CA THR A 95 -10.43 9.36 -13.13
C THR A 95 -9.26 8.41 -13.42
N ILE A 96 -8.85 8.36 -14.69
CA ILE A 96 -7.65 7.63 -15.11
C ILE A 96 -6.38 8.15 -14.39
N SER A 97 -6.30 9.45 -14.10
CA SER A 97 -5.18 10.04 -13.37
C SER A 97 -5.07 9.47 -11.95
N HIS A 98 -6.20 9.27 -11.27
CA HIS A 98 -6.24 8.64 -9.96
C HIS A 98 -5.91 7.14 -10.01
N ALA A 99 -6.29 6.44 -11.09
CA ALA A 99 -5.87 5.07 -11.31
C ALA A 99 -4.36 4.96 -11.55
N ILE A 100 -3.78 5.91 -12.32
CA ILE A 100 -2.33 6.01 -12.53
C ILE A 100 -1.59 6.24 -11.20
N GLU A 101 -2.09 7.10 -10.34
CA GLU A 101 -1.50 7.32 -9.01
C GLU A 101 -1.43 6.01 -8.20
N ARG A 102 -2.44 5.18 -8.29
CA ARG A 102 -2.54 3.93 -7.52
C ARG A 102 -1.81 2.75 -8.14
N ILE A 103 -1.52 2.82 -9.44
CA ILE A 103 -0.92 1.69 -10.17
C ILE A 103 0.61 1.64 -10.06
N TYR A 104 1.31 2.73 -9.75
CA TYR A 104 2.77 2.80 -9.76
C TYR A 104 3.48 1.62 -9.07
N PRO A 105 3.07 1.18 -7.85
CA PRO A 105 3.71 0.05 -7.20
C PRO A 105 3.52 -1.26 -7.96
N PHE A 106 2.37 -1.46 -8.58
CA PHE A 106 2.07 -2.68 -9.35
C PHE A 106 2.85 -2.71 -10.67
N VAL A 107 3.05 -1.55 -11.31
CA VAL A 107 3.90 -1.41 -12.49
C VAL A 107 5.33 -1.80 -12.14
N ALA A 108 5.89 -1.24 -11.06
CA ALA A 108 7.22 -1.58 -10.59
C ALA A 108 7.35 -3.08 -10.29
N GLN A 109 6.36 -3.68 -9.62
CA GLN A 109 6.35 -5.12 -9.34
C GLN A 109 6.22 -5.97 -10.62
N GLY A 110 5.44 -5.51 -11.60
CA GLY A 110 5.33 -6.15 -12.91
C GLY A 110 6.65 -6.16 -13.66
N ALA A 111 7.43 -5.09 -13.54
CA ALA A 111 8.76 -4.96 -14.13
C ALA A 111 9.88 -5.65 -13.31
N GLY A 112 9.55 -6.39 -12.25
CA GLY A 112 10.52 -7.15 -11.45
C GLY A 112 11.17 -6.37 -10.31
N TYR A 113 10.69 -5.16 -10.00
CA TYR A 113 11.16 -4.32 -8.92
C TYR A 113 10.21 -4.36 -7.72
N TYR A 114 10.62 -3.78 -6.59
CA TYR A 114 9.73 -3.61 -5.45
C TYR A 114 9.57 -2.13 -5.07
N PRO A 115 8.38 -1.74 -4.60
CA PRO A 115 8.15 -0.44 -3.99
C PRO A 115 8.53 -0.47 -2.51
N ALA A 116 9.04 0.66 -1.99
CA ALA A 116 9.33 0.86 -0.58
C ALA A 116 8.83 2.22 -0.10
N GLN A 117 8.75 2.37 1.22
CA GLN A 117 8.46 3.64 1.86
C GLN A 117 9.71 4.16 2.58
N ALA A 118 9.99 5.46 2.42
CA ALA A 118 11.06 6.16 3.13
C ALA A 118 10.47 7.08 4.19
N MET A 119 11.05 7.05 5.38
CA MET A 119 10.72 7.97 6.45
C MET A 119 11.97 8.24 7.30
N SER A 120 12.04 9.40 7.94
CA SER A 120 13.06 9.66 8.94
C SER A 120 12.82 8.81 10.19
N ALA A 121 13.88 8.59 10.99
CA ALA A 121 13.76 7.87 12.25
C ALA A 121 12.74 8.54 13.19
N ASP A 122 12.80 9.86 13.31
CA ASP A 122 11.89 10.62 14.17
C ASP A 122 10.43 10.50 13.71
N TYR A 123 10.18 10.54 12.39
CA TYR A 123 8.85 10.32 11.85
C TYR A 123 8.37 8.89 12.10
N ALA A 124 9.23 7.89 11.99
CA ALA A 124 8.89 6.50 12.28
C ALA A 124 8.47 6.32 13.74
N VAL A 125 9.20 6.94 14.67
CA VAL A 125 8.85 6.94 16.11
C VAL A 125 7.49 7.61 16.32
N ALA A 126 7.30 8.84 15.84
CA ALA A 126 6.03 9.57 15.97
C ALA A 126 4.85 8.81 15.35
N ARG A 127 5.08 8.12 14.23
CA ARG A 127 4.07 7.26 13.60
C ARG A 127 3.71 6.05 14.48
N CYS A 128 4.71 5.37 15.05
CA CYS A 128 4.47 4.25 15.97
C CYS A 128 3.68 4.70 17.19
N ASP A 129 4.05 5.82 17.79
CA ASP A 129 3.35 6.39 18.96
C ASP A 129 1.90 6.74 18.63
N SER A 130 1.66 7.37 17.48
CA SER A 130 0.32 7.70 17.00
C SER A 130 -0.53 6.44 16.79
N MET A 131 0.02 5.42 16.14
CA MET A 131 -0.68 4.15 15.91
C MET A 131 -0.98 3.43 17.23
N GLN A 132 -0.07 3.48 18.20
CA GLN A 132 -0.29 2.93 19.53
C GLN A 132 -1.39 3.68 20.29
N ALA A 133 -1.42 5.01 20.19
CA ALA A 133 -2.48 5.83 20.78
C ALA A 133 -3.85 5.51 20.18
N TYR A 134 -3.96 5.39 18.86
CA TYR A 134 -5.19 5.00 18.19
C TYR A 134 -5.63 3.58 18.58
N ALA A 135 -4.72 2.62 18.58
CA ALA A 135 -5.00 1.25 19.00
C ALA A 135 -5.51 1.21 20.46
N SER A 136 -4.86 1.91 21.37
CA SER A 136 -5.28 2.03 22.76
C SER A 136 -6.65 2.69 22.90
N GLY A 137 -6.92 3.74 22.12
CA GLY A 137 -8.21 4.43 22.09
C GLY A 137 -9.35 3.53 21.62
N LEU A 138 -9.09 2.60 20.71
CA LEU A 138 -10.06 1.62 20.23
C LEU A 138 -10.23 0.43 21.19
N ILE A 139 -9.13 -0.08 21.74
CA ILE A 139 -9.15 -1.27 22.62
C ILE A 139 -9.85 -0.98 23.92
N ARG A 140 -9.63 0.20 24.55
CA ARG A 140 -10.22 0.55 25.86
C ARG A 140 -11.76 0.48 25.88
N PRO A 141 -12.50 1.13 24.95
CA PRO A 141 -13.96 1.00 24.92
C PRO A 141 -14.41 -0.42 24.58
N LEU A 142 -13.71 -1.13 23.67
CA LEU A 142 -14.03 -2.52 23.35
C LEU A 142 -13.84 -3.45 24.56
N ALA A 143 -12.78 -3.28 25.34
CA ALA A 143 -12.54 -4.04 26.55
C ALA A 143 -13.66 -3.84 27.59
N ARG A 144 -14.21 -2.62 27.69
CA ARG A 144 -15.36 -2.34 28.56
C ARG A 144 -16.67 -3.01 28.07
N VAL A 145 -16.91 -3.00 26.76
CA VAL A 145 -18.11 -3.61 26.17
C VAL A 145 -18.09 -5.13 26.31
N PHE A 146 -16.92 -5.74 26.16
CA PHE A 146 -16.76 -7.21 26.21
C PHE A 146 -16.34 -7.73 27.60
N ASP A 147 -16.32 -6.87 28.63
CA ASP A 147 -15.90 -7.21 30.00
C ASP A 147 -14.57 -8.00 30.05
N CYS A 148 -13.64 -7.62 29.19
CA CYS A 148 -12.31 -8.23 29.12
C CYS A 148 -11.40 -7.79 30.25
N THR A 149 -11.93 -7.64 31.47
CA THR A 149 -11.18 -7.09 32.63
C THR A 149 -10.41 -8.15 33.40
N THR A 150 -10.70 -9.44 33.17
CA THR A 150 -10.02 -10.56 33.83
C THR A 150 -9.00 -11.24 32.90
N PHE A 151 -7.89 -11.73 33.48
CA PHE A 151 -6.80 -12.38 32.75
C PHE A 151 -7.26 -13.59 31.93
N GLY A 152 -8.31 -14.29 32.38
CA GLY A 152 -8.90 -15.43 31.68
C GLY A 152 -9.67 -15.05 30.41
N SER A 153 -10.38 -13.91 30.44
CA SER A 153 -11.09 -13.39 29.25
C SER A 153 -10.11 -12.78 28.24
N ALA A 154 -9.00 -12.22 28.69
CA ALA A 154 -7.95 -11.74 27.80
C ALA A 154 -7.28 -12.89 27.02
N ALA A 155 -7.06 -14.05 27.64
CA ALA A 155 -6.52 -15.23 26.97
C ALA A 155 -7.52 -15.83 25.95
N ALA A 156 -8.81 -15.86 26.29
CA ALA A 156 -9.86 -16.29 25.36
C ALA A 156 -10.02 -15.31 24.19
N SER A 157 -9.91 -14.01 24.45
CA SER A 157 -9.95 -12.96 23.41
C SER A 157 -8.70 -12.97 22.54
N ALA A 158 -7.53 -13.29 23.08
CA ALA A 158 -6.30 -13.48 22.30
C ALA A 158 -6.41 -14.71 21.39
N GLY A 159 -7.05 -15.80 21.85
CA GLY A 159 -7.35 -16.97 21.04
C GLY A 159 -8.33 -16.64 19.89
N ALA A 160 -9.40 -15.89 20.18
CA ALA A 160 -10.34 -15.42 19.18
C ALA A 160 -9.70 -14.42 18.21
N PHE A 161 -8.77 -13.59 18.67
CA PHE A 161 -7.98 -12.67 17.86
C PHE A 161 -6.99 -13.42 16.96
N ALA A 162 -6.37 -14.48 17.48
CA ALA A 162 -5.49 -15.34 16.70
C ALA A 162 -6.27 -16.15 15.64
N ALA A 163 -7.47 -16.60 15.94
CA ALA A 163 -8.36 -17.25 14.97
C ALA A 163 -8.88 -16.28 13.88
N ARG A 164 -8.95 -14.97 14.17
CA ARG A 164 -9.29 -13.92 13.21
C ARG A 164 -8.07 -13.35 12.46
N LYS A 165 -6.92 -14.03 12.45
CA LYS A 165 -5.73 -13.65 11.65
C LYS A 165 -6.03 -13.36 10.17
N HIS A 166 -7.13 -13.89 9.66
CA HIS A 166 -7.59 -13.57 8.31
C HIS A 166 -8.25 -12.20 8.15
N TRP A 167 -8.65 -11.54 9.25
CA TRP A 167 -9.42 -10.29 9.15
C TRP A 167 -8.54 -9.04 9.07
N PHE A 168 -7.34 -9.04 9.62
CA PHE A 168 -6.45 -7.87 9.58
C PHE A 168 -5.40 -7.88 8.47
N GLY A 169 -5.46 -8.81 7.54
CA GLY A 169 -4.66 -8.74 6.32
C GLY A 169 -3.12 -8.70 6.50
N PHE A 170 -2.62 -9.02 7.71
CA PHE A 170 -1.18 -9.16 7.98
C PHE A 170 -0.56 -10.44 7.40
N GLY A 171 -1.38 -11.24 6.73
CA GLY A 171 -0.89 -12.42 6.04
C GLY A 171 -0.35 -12.04 4.67
N ASN A 172 0.96 -11.93 4.57
CA ASN A 172 1.85 -12.07 3.42
C ASN A 172 2.89 -10.97 3.23
N TYR A 173 3.05 -10.07 4.18
CA TYR A 173 4.36 -9.44 4.35
C TYR A 173 5.16 -10.36 5.29
N GLY A 174 5.54 -11.54 4.78
CA GLY A 174 6.42 -12.45 5.50
C GLY A 174 7.75 -11.76 5.77
N PRO A 175 8.45 -12.13 6.87
CA PRO A 175 9.70 -11.51 7.22
C PRO A 175 10.68 -11.64 6.05
N TYR A 176 11.59 -10.71 5.99
CA TYR A 176 12.66 -10.48 5.01
C TYR A 176 13.42 -11.75 4.51
N GLU A 177 13.31 -12.88 5.16
CA GLU A 177 13.90 -14.16 4.76
C GLU A 177 13.34 -14.74 3.45
N ASN A 178 12.09 -14.43 3.09
CA ASN A 178 11.53 -14.85 1.82
C ASN A 178 12.04 -14.04 0.62
N SER A 179 12.73 -12.93 0.85
CA SER A 179 13.31 -12.10 -0.19
C SER A 179 14.49 -12.81 -0.91
N LYS A 180 15.27 -13.62 -0.20
CA LYS A 180 16.40 -14.36 -0.80
C LYS A 180 15.95 -15.43 -1.80
N ARG A 181 14.83 -16.12 -1.54
CA ARG A 181 14.29 -17.13 -2.47
C ARG A 181 13.53 -16.51 -3.65
N ARG A 182 12.91 -15.32 -3.47
CA ARG A 182 12.31 -14.57 -4.57
C ARG A 182 13.35 -13.87 -5.45
N ARG A 183 14.51 -13.46 -4.90
CA ARG A 183 15.64 -12.88 -5.66
C ARG A 183 16.16 -13.84 -6.75
N ALA A 184 16.07 -15.14 -6.55
CA ALA A 184 16.49 -16.14 -7.55
C ALA A 184 15.51 -16.29 -8.72
N ARG A 185 14.23 -15.93 -8.54
CA ARG A 185 13.19 -16.09 -9.58
C ARG A 185 12.92 -14.84 -10.42
N ASN A 186 13.29 -13.65 -9.93
CA ASN A 186 13.02 -12.39 -10.61
C ASN A 186 14.33 -11.63 -10.86
N ARG A 187 15.25 -12.18 -11.66
CA ARG A 187 16.35 -11.39 -12.20
C ARG A 187 15.77 -10.38 -13.19
N PRO A 188 16.09 -9.06 -13.07
CA PRO A 188 15.75 -8.11 -14.12
C PRO A 188 16.43 -8.56 -15.42
N PRO A 189 15.80 -8.43 -16.57
CA PRO A 189 16.46 -8.60 -17.84
C PRO A 189 17.61 -7.57 -17.94
N ASN A 190 18.75 -8.03 -18.46
CA ASN A 190 19.92 -7.19 -18.73
C ASN A 190 19.59 -6.00 -19.62
#